data_dd4662ed415f516dab7f4a802b55928a
#
_entry.id   dd4662ed415f516dab7f4a802b55928a
#
_cell.length_a   1.000
_cell.length_b   1.000
_cell.length_c   1.000
_cell.angle_alpha   90.00
_cell.angle_beta   90.00
_cell.angle_gamma   90.00
#
_symmetry.space_group_name_H-M   'P 1'
#
loop_
_entity.id
_entity.type
_entity.pdbx_description
1 polymer ?
#
loop_
_entity_poly.entity_id
_entity_poly.type
_entity_poly.pdbx_seq_one_letter_code
_entity_poly.pdbx_strand_id
1 'polypeptide(L)' 'MSVQDKVKKIIAEKLSVDLEEVVPDASFVDDLGADSLDLVELIMSMEEEFDIDISDEDAEKLVSVKDAIDYIRTN' A
#
# COMPACT_ATOMS: atom_id res chain seq x y z
N MET A 1 1.94 5.26 16.57
CA MET A 1 2.23 5.31 15.14
C MET A 1 0.93 5.61 14.37
N SER A 2 0.97 6.55 13.44
CA SER A 2 -0.22 6.90 12.68
C SER A 2 -0.55 5.85 11.62
N VAL A 3 -1.76 5.90 11.09
CA VAL A 3 -2.16 5.01 9.98
C VAL A 3 -1.22 5.21 8.81
N GLN A 4 -0.89 6.46 8.49
CA GLN A 4 0.00 6.78 7.39
C GLN A 4 1.37 6.12 7.58
N ASP A 5 1.93 6.19 8.78
CA ASP A 5 3.23 5.59 9.08
C ASP A 5 3.18 4.06 8.96
N LYS A 6 2.11 3.44 9.43
CA LYS A 6 1.94 1.99 9.32
C LYS A 6 1.84 1.55 7.86
N VAL A 7 1.07 2.25 7.06
CA VAL A 7 0.92 1.93 5.63
C VAL A 7 2.26 2.05 4.93
N LYS A 8 3.00 3.13 5.17
CA LYS A 8 4.31 3.34 4.57
C LYS A 8 5.29 2.23 4.93
N LYS A 9 5.27 1.81 6.19
CA LYS A 9 6.17 0.76 6.66
C LYS A 9 5.85 -0.57 5.98
N ILE A 10 4.58 -0.90 5.86
CA ILE A 10 4.15 -2.12 5.20
C ILE A 10 4.62 -2.11 3.73
N ILE A 11 4.42 -0.99 3.05
CA ILE A 11 4.83 -0.85 1.65
C ILE A 11 6.33 -1.04 1.51
N ALA A 12 7.11 -0.37 2.36
CA ALA A 12 8.57 -0.47 2.30
C ALA A 12 9.04 -1.91 2.49
N GLU A 13 8.45 -2.63 3.42
CA GLU A 13 8.81 -4.02 3.71
C GLU A 13 8.42 -4.95 2.56
N LYS A 14 7.20 -4.82 2.05
CA LYS A 14 6.69 -5.74 1.03
C LYS A 14 7.31 -5.52 -0.34
N LEU A 15 7.64 -4.28 -0.66
CA LEU A 15 8.25 -3.95 -1.94
C LEU A 15 9.76 -3.87 -1.88
N SER A 16 10.34 -4.08 -0.71
CA SER A 16 11.80 -4.04 -0.49
C SER A 16 12.41 -2.73 -0.96
N VAL A 17 11.76 -1.62 -0.63
CA VAL A 17 12.25 -0.28 -0.93
C VAL A 17 12.51 0.49 0.37
N ASP A 18 13.29 1.55 0.28
CA ASP A 18 13.56 2.40 1.43
C ASP A 18 12.31 3.18 1.81
N LEU A 19 12.12 3.40 3.11
CA LEU A 19 10.98 4.16 3.60
C LEU A 19 10.93 5.56 2.98
N GLU A 20 12.10 6.14 2.70
CA GLU A 20 12.20 7.46 2.08
C GLU A 20 11.63 7.50 0.66
N GLU A 21 11.57 6.36 -0.02
CA GLU A 21 10.99 6.27 -1.36
C GLU A 21 9.48 6.19 -1.33
N VAL A 22 8.91 5.85 -0.18
CA VAL A 22 7.47 5.67 -0.02
C VAL A 22 6.84 7.02 0.28
N VAL A 23 6.63 7.80 -0.77
CA VAL A 23 6.02 9.12 -0.69
C VAL A 23 4.61 9.08 -1.28
N PRO A 24 3.71 10.00 -0.89
CA PRO A 24 2.31 9.94 -1.33
C PRO A 24 2.11 9.86 -2.84
N ASP A 25 2.92 10.55 -3.60
CA ASP A 25 2.79 10.60 -5.05
C ASP A 25 3.43 9.40 -5.76
N ALA A 26 4.11 8.52 -5.04
CA ALA A 26 4.78 7.38 -5.65
C ALA A 26 3.76 6.35 -6.14
N SER A 27 3.92 5.93 -7.38
CA SER A 27 3.13 4.84 -7.96
C SER A 27 3.75 3.51 -7.57
N PHE A 28 2.94 2.54 -7.20
CA PHE A 28 3.45 1.22 -6.81
C PHE A 28 4.22 0.55 -7.94
N VAL A 29 3.69 0.61 -9.15
CA VAL A 29 4.30 -0.04 -10.30
C VAL A 29 5.41 0.82 -10.91
N ASP A 30 5.10 2.07 -11.22
CA ASP A 30 6.02 2.95 -11.96
C ASP A 30 7.19 3.44 -11.12
N ASP A 31 6.94 3.78 -9.86
CA ASP A 31 7.98 4.37 -9.01
C ASP A 31 8.63 3.36 -8.08
N LEU A 32 7.85 2.42 -7.55
CA LEU A 32 8.35 1.46 -6.58
C LEU A 32 8.62 0.07 -7.18
N GLY A 33 8.35 -0.11 -8.46
CA GLY A 33 8.70 -1.33 -9.17
C GLY A 33 7.91 -2.57 -8.77
N ALA A 34 6.70 -2.39 -8.25
CA ALA A 34 5.87 -3.52 -7.83
C ALA A 34 5.30 -4.26 -9.04
N ASP A 35 5.30 -5.59 -8.96
CA ASP A 35 4.59 -6.40 -9.95
C ASP A 35 3.25 -6.88 -9.35
N SER A 36 2.51 -7.69 -10.11
CA SER A 36 1.19 -8.16 -9.67
C SER A 36 1.24 -8.94 -8.36
N LEU A 37 2.25 -9.77 -8.20
CA LEU A 37 2.41 -10.58 -6.99
C LEU A 37 2.73 -9.71 -5.78
N ASP A 38 3.59 -8.72 -5.96
CA ASP A 38 3.92 -7.77 -4.91
C ASP A 38 2.68 -7.02 -4.43
N LEU A 39 1.84 -6.59 -5.37
CA LEU A 39 0.61 -5.89 -5.04
C LEU A 39 -0.37 -6.76 -4.26
N VAL A 40 -0.49 -8.03 -4.63
CA VAL A 40 -1.36 -8.97 -3.92
C VAL A 40 -0.88 -9.14 -2.48
N GLU A 41 0.41 -9.34 -2.29
CA GLU A 41 0.99 -9.50 -0.96
C GLU A 41 0.82 -8.23 -0.12
N LEU A 42 1.01 -7.07 -0.73
CA LEU A 42 0.84 -5.79 -0.06
C LEU A 42 -0.59 -5.61 0.44
N ILE A 43 -1.56 -5.90 -0.43
CA ILE A 43 -2.97 -5.79 -0.09
C ILE A 43 -3.34 -6.74 1.04
N MET A 44 -2.90 -7.98 0.98
CA MET A 44 -3.15 -8.96 2.04
C MET A 44 -2.57 -8.51 3.37
N SER A 45 -1.38 -7.93 3.34
CA SER A 45 -0.75 -7.43 4.56
C SER A 45 -1.52 -6.27 5.16
N MET A 46 -2.05 -5.38 4.33
CA MET A 46 -2.87 -4.27 4.81
C MET A 46 -4.18 -4.77 5.39
N GLU A 47 -4.80 -5.77 4.77
CA GLU A 47 -6.02 -6.37 5.29
C GLU A 47 -5.81 -6.95 6.69
N GLU A 48 -4.70 -7.64 6.89
CA GLU A 48 -4.38 -8.23 8.19
C GLU A 48 -4.05 -7.17 9.25
N GLU A 49 -3.25 -6.18 8.86
CA GLU A 49 -2.78 -5.17 9.81
C GLU A 49 -3.91 -4.27 10.30
N PHE A 50 -4.85 -3.95 9.44
CA PHE A 50 -5.95 -3.03 9.76
C PHE A 50 -7.29 -3.73 9.97
N ASP A 51 -7.31 -5.05 9.87
CA ASP A 51 -8.52 -5.88 10.04
C ASP A 51 -9.66 -5.40 9.15
N ILE A 52 -9.38 -5.26 7.86
CA ILE A 52 -10.36 -4.82 6.85
C ILE A 52 -10.33 -5.77 5.66
N ASP A 53 -11.38 -5.71 4.85
CA ASP A 53 -11.45 -6.45 3.59
C ASP A 53 -11.34 -5.46 2.44
N ILE A 54 -10.45 -5.75 1.50
CA ILE A 54 -10.27 -4.93 0.31
C ILE A 54 -10.74 -5.76 -0.88
N SER A 55 -11.82 -5.33 -1.54
CA SER A 55 -12.33 -6.03 -2.70
C SER A 55 -11.36 -5.92 -3.88
N ASP A 56 -11.50 -6.83 -4.86
CA ASP A 56 -10.67 -6.78 -6.06
C ASP A 56 -10.86 -5.46 -6.81
N GLU A 57 -12.08 -4.95 -6.86
CA GLU A 57 -12.38 -3.66 -7.47
C GLU A 57 -11.63 -2.52 -6.80
N ASP A 58 -11.67 -2.50 -5.46
CA ASP A 58 -10.99 -1.47 -4.71
C ASP A 58 -9.48 -1.59 -4.84
N ALA A 59 -8.98 -2.84 -4.85
CA ALA A 59 -7.56 -3.09 -5.02
C ALA A 59 -7.02 -2.51 -6.33
N GLU A 60 -7.81 -2.59 -7.39
CA GLU A 60 -7.42 -2.04 -8.70
C GLU A 60 -7.28 -0.52 -8.68
N LYS A 61 -7.95 0.14 -7.76
CA LYS A 61 -7.90 1.60 -7.62
C LYS A 61 -6.69 2.07 -6.81
N LEU A 62 -6.01 1.16 -6.13
CA LEU A 62 -4.86 1.48 -5.30
C LEU A 62 -3.61 1.55 -6.18
N VAL A 63 -3.42 2.67 -6.85
CA VAL A 63 -2.33 2.88 -7.80
C VAL A 63 -1.12 3.53 -7.15
N SER A 64 -1.34 4.42 -6.19
CA SER A 64 -0.28 5.17 -5.53
C SER A 64 -0.33 4.96 -4.02
N VAL A 65 0.74 5.38 -3.35
CA VAL A 65 0.83 5.34 -1.89
C VAL A 65 -0.31 6.13 -1.27
N LYS A 66 -0.60 7.29 -1.82
CA LYS A 66 -1.70 8.15 -1.35
C LYS A 66 -3.04 7.43 -1.41
N ASP A 67 -3.29 6.72 -2.51
CA ASP A 67 -4.54 5.97 -2.67
C ASP A 67 -4.72 4.95 -1.55
N ALA A 68 -3.65 4.23 -1.22
CA ALA A 68 -3.68 3.23 -0.15
C ALA A 68 -3.94 3.88 1.20
N ILE A 69 -3.26 4.98 1.49
CA ILE A 69 -3.43 5.70 2.75
C ILE A 69 -4.86 6.21 2.89
N ASP A 70 -5.37 6.82 1.84
CA ASP A 70 -6.74 7.37 1.86
C ASP A 70 -7.77 6.26 2.03
N TYR A 71 -7.58 5.14 1.36
CA TYR A 71 -8.48 4.00 1.47
C TYR A 71 -8.57 3.50 2.92
N ILE A 72 -7.42 3.29 3.55
CA ILE A 72 -7.36 2.79 4.93
C ILE A 72 -7.99 3.81 5.89
N ARG A 73 -7.74 5.10 5.70
CA ARG A 73 -8.25 6.14 6.58
C ARG A 73 -9.77 6.33 6.49
N THR A 74 -10.37 5.95 5.38
CA THR A 74 -11.82 6.08 5.19
C THR A 74 -12.59 4.80 5.48
N ASN A 75 -11.92 3.74 5.83
CA ASN A 75 -12.55 2.45 6.14
C ASN A 75 -12.46 2.03 7.61
#